data_18cfb33995ccea72357edc255666bbea
#
_entry.id   18cfb33995ccea72357edc255666bbea
#
_cell.length_a   1.000
_cell.length_b   1.000
_cell.length_c   1.000
_cell.angle_alpha   90.00
_cell.angle_beta   90.00
_cell.angle_gamma   90.00
#
_symmetry.space_group_name_H-M   'P 1'
#
loop_
_entity.id
_entity.type
_entity.pdbx_description
1 polymer ?
#
loop_
_entity_poly.entity_id
_entity_poly.type
_entity_poly.pdbx_seq_one_letter_code
_entity_poly.pdbx_strand_id
1 'polypeptide(L)'
;EEIFKYYEIFKKALSGGIGKNLHNLEYSIHDEGPDSAHELLMKLRDEKLADDETVDTFYNKVIENYEYGENYYIILIHSAYDVPGKASDNEEMFDASEEVYNHILCCICPVKLSEPGLSYNEATNAIEERPRDWWVQTPMTGFLFPAFNDRSSDIHSVLYFSKNPEELHSEFIDACLGAPTPISFKSQKEAFQEILTDTLGEECNYETVRQIHENLTELAEEHKEDEVPLTLTKPEVKDLLEKSGVE
;
A
#
# COMPACT_ATOMS: atom_id res chain seq x y z
N GLU A 1 4.95 24.72 -6.72
CA GLU A 1 5.92 23.68 -7.12
C GLU A 1 6.16 22.64 -6.02
N GLU A 2 6.27 23.04 -4.75
CA GLU A 2 6.52 22.15 -3.61
C GLU A 2 5.43 21.08 -3.46
N ILE A 3 4.16 21.46 -3.50
CA ILE A 3 3.01 20.54 -3.41
C ILE A 3 3.10 19.41 -4.45
N PHE A 4 3.52 19.71 -5.68
CA PHE A 4 3.68 18.71 -6.73
C PHE A 4 4.74 17.65 -6.38
N LYS A 5 5.77 18.00 -5.61
CA LYS A 5 6.79 17.05 -5.18
C LYS A 5 6.25 16.04 -4.16
N TYR A 6 5.39 16.48 -3.25
CA TYR A 6 4.69 15.57 -2.34
C TYR A 6 3.76 14.63 -3.14
N TYR A 7 3.00 15.14 -4.09
CA TYR A 7 2.17 14.29 -4.97
C TYR A 7 2.99 13.26 -5.75
N GLU A 8 4.17 13.63 -6.26
CA GLU A 8 5.06 12.68 -6.95
C GLU A 8 5.52 11.53 -6.02
N ILE A 9 5.79 11.83 -4.75
CA ILE A 9 6.16 10.82 -3.75
C ILE A 9 5.00 9.84 -3.53
N PHE A 10 3.81 10.34 -3.23
CA PHE A 10 2.62 9.53 -2.99
C PHE A 10 2.18 8.76 -4.23
N LYS A 11 2.26 9.38 -5.41
CA LYS A 11 1.97 8.70 -6.68
C LYS A 11 2.87 7.48 -6.88
N LYS A 12 4.15 7.58 -6.55
CA LYS A 12 5.07 6.44 -6.63
C LYS A 12 4.70 5.32 -5.66
N ALA A 13 4.30 5.67 -4.43
CA ALA A 13 3.85 4.70 -3.46
C ALA A 13 2.56 3.98 -3.92
N LEU A 14 1.57 4.74 -4.40
CA LEU A 14 0.26 4.21 -4.76
C LEU A 14 0.17 3.64 -6.20
N SER A 15 1.25 3.65 -6.97
CA SER A 15 1.30 3.07 -8.32
C SER A 15 1.80 1.63 -8.39
N GLY A 16 1.91 0.96 -7.25
CA GLY A 16 2.32 -0.44 -7.16
C GLY A 16 1.26 -1.42 -7.66
N GLY A 17 1.65 -2.67 -7.89
CA GLY A 17 0.71 -3.75 -8.20
C GLY A 17 -0.03 -4.23 -6.96
N ILE A 18 -1.36 -4.32 -7.05
CA ILE A 18 -2.22 -4.86 -5.98
C ILE A 18 -1.86 -6.33 -5.74
N GLY A 19 -1.75 -6.73 -4.47
CA GLY A 19 -1.32 -8.07 -4.06
C GLY A 19 0.20 -8.28 -4.09
N LYS A 20 0.96 -7.33 -4.65
CA LYS A 20 2.42 -7.37 -4.66
C LYS A 20 3.04 -6.26 -3.81
N ASN A 21 2.87 -5.03 -4.21
CA ASN A 21 3.39 -3.84 -3.53
C ASN A 21 2.30 -3.06 -2.79
N LEU A 22 1.05 -3.20 -3.24
CA LEU A 22 -0.13 -2.62 -2.61
C LEU A 22 -0.99 -3.72 -2.02
N HIS A 23 -1.45 -3.52 -0.80
CA HIS A 23 -2.30 -4.45 -0.08
C HIS A 23 -3.48 -3.70 0.52
N ASN A 24 -4.69 -4.13 0.18
CA ASN A 24 -5.89 -3.66 0.85
C ASN A 24 -6.06 -4.48 2.14
N LEU A 25 -5.87 -3.84 3.29
CA LEU A 25 -5.94 -4.48 4.60
C LEU A 25 -7.27 -4.14 5.24
N GLU A 26 -8.09 -5.16 5.46
CA GLU A 26 -9.38 -5.02 6.11
C GLU A 26 -9.25 -5.18 7.62
N TYR A 27 -9.91 -4.29 8.37
CA TYR A 27 -9.97 -4.37 9.82
C TYR A 27 -10.93 -5.47 10.27
N SER A 28 -10.54 -6.21 11.32
CA SER A 28 -11.45 -7.14 11.97
C SER A 28 -12.50 -6.36 12.74
N ILE A 29 -13.78 -6.66 12.53
CA ILE A 29 -14.94 -5.99 13.17
C ILE A 29 -14.87 -6.03 14.73
N HIS A 30 -14.01 -6.85 15.29
CA HIS A 30 -13.89 -7.07 16.73
C HIS A 30 -12.78 -6.27 17.45
N ASP A 31 -11.91 -5.55 16.69
CA ASP A 31 -10.76 -4.83 17.27
C ASP A 31 -11.01 -3.31 17.45
N GLU A 32 -12.25 -2.88 17.46
CA GLU A 32 -12.64 -1.49 17.66
C GLU A 32 -12.65 -1.12 19.15
N GLY A 33 -11.48 -0.91 19.73
CA GLY A 33 -11.34 -0.31 21.07
C GLY A 33 -10.99 1.19 20.98
N PRO A 34 -11.32 1.98 22.00
CA PRO A 34 -11.06 3.43 22.01
C PRO A 34 -9.57 3.83 21.93
N ASP A 35 -8.66 2.89 22.13
CA ASP A 35 -7.22 3.10 22.05
C ASP A 35 -6.57 2.30 20.89
N SER A 36 -7.37 1.84 19.93
CA SER A 36 -6.88 1.07 18.80
C SER A 36 -6.10 1.96 17.80
N ALA A 37 -5.23 1.34 17.00
CA ALA A 37 -4.54 2.05 15.93
C ALA A 37 -5.54 2.58 14.88
N HIS A 38 -6.61 1.84 14.61
CA HIS A 38 -7.69 2.27 13.72
C HIS A 38 -8.36 3.56 14.22
N GLU A 39 -8.69 3.64 15.52
CA GLU A 39 -9.26 4.84 16.13
C GLU A 39 -8.30 6.05 16.03
N LEU A 40 -7.01 5.82 16.22
CA LEU A 40 -5.99 6.86 16.02
C LEU A 40 -5.98 7.39 14.57
N LEU A 41 -6.08 6.50 13.58
CA LEU A 41 -6.15 6.89 12.17
C LEU A 41 -7.43 7.64 11.85
N MET A 42 -8.57 7.22 12.40
CA MET A 42 -9.85 7.94 12.29
C MET A 42 -9.72 9.35 12.85
N LYS A 43 -9.15 9.49 14.03
CA LYS A 43 -8.95 10.78 14.71
C LYS A 43 -8.04 11.70 13.89
N LEU A 44 -6.90 11.21 13.41
CA LEU A 44 -5.99 11.97 12.55
C LEU A 44 -6.68 12.49 11.29
N ARG A 45 -7.54 11.66 10.66
CA ARG A 45 -8.32 12.04 9.49
C ARG A 45 -9.35 13.12 9.82
N ASP A 46 -10.15 12.90 10.86
CA ASP A 46 -11.30 13.75 11.20
C ASP A 46 -10.86 15.11 11.73
N GLU A 47 -9.77 15.14 12.49
CA GLU A 47 -9.12 16.37 12.97
C GLU A 47 -8.24 17.04 11.90
N LYS A 48 -8.11 16.42 10.71
CA LYS A 48 -7.33 16.96 9.58
C LYS A 48 -5.88 17.26 9.95
N LEU A 49 -5.28 16.45 10.83
CA LEU A 49 -3.93 16.63 11.39
C LEU A 49 -3.76 17.95 12.18
N ALA A 50 -4.81 18.53 12.70
CA ALA A 50 -4.73 19.82 13.39
C ALA A 50 -4.37 19.70 14.88
N ASP A 51 -4.49 18.51 15.46
CA ASP A 51 -4.12 18.23 16.84
C ASP A 51 -2.68 17.67 16.91
N ASP A 52 -1.75 18.50 17.38
CA ASP A 52 -0.32 18.15 17.47
C ASP A 52 -0.09 16.93 18.37
N GLU A 53 -0.86 16.75 19.45
CA GLU A 53 -0.69 15.63 20.39
C GLU A 53 -1.05 14.28 19.70
N THR A 54 -2.12 14.27 18.93
CA THR A 54 -2.54 13.11 18.14
C THR A 54 -1.51 12.78 17.06
N VAL A 55 -0.98 13.79 16.38
CA VAL A 55 0.07 13.62 15.37
C VAL A 55 1.38 13.10 15.98
N ASP A 56 1.81 13.67 17.11
CA ASP A 56 3.01 13.22 17.82
C ASP A 56 2.86 11.77 18.32
N THR A 57 1.68 11.41 18.80
CA THR A 57 1.36 10.03 19.21
C THR A 57 1.55 9.05 18.04
N PHE A 58 1.07 9.42 16.87
CA PHE A 58 1.26 8.61 15.66
C PHE A 58 2.73 8.51 15.26
N TYR A 59 3.46 9.62 15.23
CA TYR A 59 4.89 9.61 14.89
C TYR A 59 5.71 8.76 15.87
N ASN A 60 5.43 8.83 17.16
CA ASN A 60 6.09 7.98 18.15
C ASN A 60 5.80 6.50 17.93
N LYS A 61 4.56 6.13 17.62
CA LYS A 61 4.21 4.74 17.26
C LYS A 61 5.00 4.27 16.03
N VAL A 62 5.14 5.09 15.00
CA VAL A 62 5.94 4.75 13.82
C VAL A 62 7.40 4.57 14.18
N ILE A 63 8.00 5.48 14.95
CA ILE A 63 9.41 5.41 15.35
C ILE A 63 9.70 4.15 16.18
N GLU A 64 8.78 3.74 17.03
CA GLU A 64 8.92 2.56 17.89
C GLU A 64 8.76 1.23 17.15
N ASN A 65 7.98 1.21 16.06
CA ASN A 65 7.55 -0.04 15.40
C ASN A 65 8.02 -0.17 13.93
N TYR A 66 8.69 0.83 13.40
CA TYR A 66 9.26 0.77 12.05
C TYR A 66 10.78 0.67 12.13
N GLU A 67 11.30 -0.53 11.99
CA GLU A 67 12.74 -0.77 11.93
C GLU A 67 13.28 -0.46 10.54
N TYR A 68 14.21 0.49 10.48
CA TYR A 68 14.96 0.82 9.29
C TYR A 68 16.40 1.18 9.65
N GLY A 69 17.38 0.58 8.95
CA GLY A 69 18.80 0.70 9.29
C GLY A 69 19.43 2.08 9.04
N GLU A 70 18.71 3.01 8.42
CA GLU A 70 19.17 4.36 8.08
C GLU A 70 18.16 5.42 8.52
N ASN A 71 18.52 6.69 8.37
CA ASN A 71 17.60 7.79 8.66
C ASN A 71 16.47 7.87 7.65
N TYR A 72 15.28 8.22 8.12
CA TYR A 72 14.11 8.41 7.28
C TYR A 72 13.25 9.60 7.75
N TYR A 73 12.43 10.11 6.85
CA TYR A 73 11.35 11.04 7.17
C TYR A 73 9.99 10.34 7.06
N ILE A 74 9.09 10.74 7.97
CA ILE A 74 7.68 10.37 7.94
C ILE A 74 6.94 11.57 7.36
N ILE A 75 6.29 11.37 6.22
CA ILE A 75 5.46 12.38 5.57
C ILE A 75 4.02 11.97 5.78
N LEU A 76 3.26 12.79 6.51
CA LEU A 76 1.84 12.59 6.78
C LEU A 76 1.07 13.78 6.22
N ILE A 77 0.07 13.52 5.37
CA ILE A 77 -0.73 14.54 4.70
C ILE A 77 -2.21 14.19 4.86
N HIS A 78 -3.01 15.19 5.21
CA HIS A 78 -4.46 15.14 5.04
C HIS A 78 -4.82 15.76 3.69
N SER A 79 -5.73 15.13 2.98
CA SER A 79 -6.30 15.66 1.75
C SER A 79 -7.80 15.34 1.67
N ALA A 80 -8.50 16.10 0.87
CA ALA A 80 -9.92 15.91 0.61
C ALA A 80 -10.16 15.91 -0.90
N TYR A 81 -10.99 15.01 -1.35
CA TYR A 81 -11.37 14.87 -2.74
C TYR A 81 -12.90 14.88 -2.86
N ASP A 82 -13.42 15.74 -3.71
CA ASP A 82 -14.85 15.76 -4.01
C ASP A 82 -15.16 14.60 -4.96
N VAL A 83 -16.01 13.68 -4.51
CA VAL A 83 -16.42 12.53 -5.32
C VAL A 83 -17.50 12.98 -6.30
N PRO A 84 -17.27 12.92 -7.63
CA PRO A 84 -18.28 13.32 -8.61
C PRO A 84 -19.51 12.42 -8.50
N GLY A 85 -20.68 13.03 -8.35
CA GLY A 85 -21.97 12.29 -8.41
C GLY A 85 -22.18 11.72 -9.81
N LYS A 86 -22.67 10.48 -9.90
CA LYS A 86 -23.13 9.90 -11.18
C LYS A 86 -24.60 10.18 -11.37
N ALA A 87 -24.98 10.78 -12.50
CA ALA A 87 -26.37 10.88 -12.91
C ALA A 87 -26.94 9.48 -13.27
N SER A 88 -28.25 9.36 -13.25
CA SER A 88 -28.96 8.09 -13.58
C SER A 88 -28.71 7.58 -15.01
N ASP A 89 -28.12 8.42 -15.86
CA ASP A 89 -27.71 8.11 -17.24
C ASP A 89 -26.20 7.78 -17.38
N ASN A 90 -25.48 7.63 -16.28
CA ASN A 90 -24.05 7.37 -16.22
C ASN A 90 -23.14 8.55 -16.67
N GLU A 91 -23.65 9.75 -16.85
CA GLU A 91 -22.84 10.95 -17.06
C GLU A 91 -22.33 11.49 -15.72
N GLU A 92 -21.07 11.93 -15.68
CA GLU A 92 -20.50 12.57 -14.49
C GLU A 92 -21.08 13.98 -14.31
N MET A 93 -21.78 14.19 -13.19
CA MET A 93 -22.28 15.50 -12.81
C MET A 93 -21.30 16.17 -11.85
N PHE A 94 -20.45 17.06 -12.37
CA PHE A 94 -19.50 17.82 -11.56
C PHE A 94 -20.13 18.77 -10.52
N ASP A 95 -21.40 19.04 -10.65
CA ASP A 95 -22.14 20.00 -9.79
C ASP A 95 -22.96 19.31 -8.66
N ALA A 96 -22.89 17.99 -8.56
CA ALA A 96 -23.68 17.20 -7.62
C ALA A 96 -22.81 16.30 -6.72
N SER A 97 -21.61 16.74 -6.35
CA SER A 97 -20.82 16.04 -5.35
C SER A 97 -21.42 16.26 -3.96
N GLU A 98 -22.18 15.29 -3.48
CA GLU A 98 -22.70 15.31 -2.11
C GLU A 98 -21.72 14.70 -1.11
N GLU A 99 -20.64 14.03 -1.58
CA GLU A 99 -19.68 13.35 -0.72
C GLU A 99 -18.27 13.88 -0.91
N VAL A 100 -17.64 14.21 0.21
CA VAL A 100 -16.23 14.58 0.27
C VAL A 100 -15.44 13.42 0.86
N TYR A 101 -14.52 12.85 0.08
CA TYR A 101 -13.62 11.84 0.55
C TYR A 101 -12.44 12.48 1.29
N ASN A 102 -12.51 12.48 2.63
CA ASN A 102 -11.42 12.89 3.48
C ASN A 102 -10.49 11.71 3.76
N HIS A 103 -9.20 11.89 3.55
CA HIS A 103 -8.22 10.83 3.71
C HIS A 103 -6.88 11.36 4.23
N ILE A 104 -6.13 10.46 4.83
CA ILE A 104 -4.73 10.68 5.21
C ILE A 104 -3.81 9.79 4.38
N LEU A 105 -2.67 10.34 4.02
CA LEU A 105 -1.61 9.69 3.28
C LEU A 105 -0.35 9.73 4.12
N CYS A 106 0.29 8.59 4.30
CA CYS A 106 1.58 8.49 4.97
C CYS A 106 2.61 7.84 4.05
N CYS A 107 3.82 8.41 4.01
CA CYS A 107 4.97 7.79 3.36
C CYS A 107 6.19 7.85 4.27
N ILE A 108 6.88 6.74 4.41
CA ILE A 108 8.17 6.64 5.07
C ILE A 108 9.25 6.63 3.99
N CYS A 109 10.04 7.69 3.95
CA CYS A 109 11.02 7.95 2.91
C CYS A 109 12.43 7.95 3.51
N PRO A 110 13.33 7.08 3.05
CA PRO A 110 14.74 7.20 3.40
C PRO A 110 15.28 8.59 3.05
N VAL A 111 16.27 9.05 3.78
CA VAL A 111 16.95 10.29 3.48
C VAL A 111 18.42 10.06 3.30
N LYS A 112 19.01 10.76 2.35
CA LYS A 112 20.42 10.70 2.06
C LYS A 112 21.05 12.07 2.18
N LEU A 113 22.13 12.17 2.93
CA LEU A 113 22.90 13.41 3.02
C LEU A 113 23.58 13.69 1.69
N SER A 114 23.45 14.91 1.17
CA SER A 114 24.10 15.32 -0.08
C SER A 114 25.61 15.14 0.00
N GLU A 115 26.24 14.83 -1.14
CA GLU A 115 27.69 14.71 -1.19
C GLU A 115 28.37 16.04 -0.89
N PRO A 116 29.53 16.01 -0.19
CA PRO A 116 30.33 17.20 0.01
C PRO A 116 30.81 17.76 -1.33
N GLY A 117 31.02 19.05 -1.39
CA GLY A 117 31.47 19.67 -2.64
C GLY A 117 31.66 21.16 -2.47
N LEU A 118 31.94 21.82 -3.57
CA LEU A 118 32.04 23.29 -3.65
C LEU A 118 30.82 23.84 -4.38
N SER A 119 30.34 25.00 -3.94
CA SER A 119 29.31 25.76 -4.60
C SER A 119 29.69 27.24 -4.66
N TYR A 120 29.22 27.91 -5.67
CA TYR A 120 29.35 29.36 -5.76
C TYR A 120 28.24 30.03 -4.94
N ASN A 121 28.68 30.90 -4.02
CA ASN A 121 27.78 31.72 -3.20
C ASN A 121 27.71 33.14 -3.81
N GLU A 122 26.56 33.49 -4.36
CA GLU A 122 26.36 34.81 -4.98
C GLU A 122 26.47 35.97 -3.97
N ALA A 123 26.06 35.74 -2.73
CA ALA A 123 26.07 36.77 -1.70
C ALA A 123 27.49 37.18 -1.30
N THR A 124 28.44 36.23 -1.26
CA THR A 124 29.85 36.46 -0.92
C THR A 124 30.73 36.58 -2.15
N ASN A 125 30.20 36.31 -3.35
CA ASN A 125 30.94 36.23 -4.61
C ASN A 125 32.18 35.31 -4.50
N ALA A 126 32.01 34.17 -3.84
CA ALA A 126 33.11 33.23 -3.57
C ALA A 126 32.67 31.79 -3.82
N ILE A 127 33.68 30.93 -4.04
CA ILE A 127 33.49 29.48 -4.03
C ILE A 127 33.73 29.02 -2.60
N GLU A 128 32.70 28.40 -2.02
CA GLU A 128 32.68 27.96 -0.64
C GLU A 128 32.28 26.49 -0.55
N GLU A 129 32.43 25.89 0.63
CA GLU A 129 31.92 24.55 0.90
C GLU A 129 30.39 24.55 0.73
N ARG A 130 29.90 23.63 -0.11
CA ARG A 130 28.45 23.47 -0.29
C ARG A 130 27.82 22.94 0.99
N PRO A 131 26.79 23.63 1.53
CA PRO A 131 26.03 23.10 2.66
C PRO A 131 25.45 21.74 2.30
N ARG A 132 25.52 20.81 3.23
CA ARG A 132 25.01 19.45 3.04
C ARG A 132 23.58 19.38 3.54
N ASP A 133 22.66 19.04 2.63
CA ASP A 133 21.24 18.88 2.89
C ASP A 133 20.83 17.41 2.85
N TRP A 134 19.80 17.09 3.61
CA TRP A 134 19.17 15.77 3.56
C TRP A 134 18.17 15.71 2.39
N TRP A 135 18.38 14.75 1.49
CA TRP A 135 17.49 14.53 0.36
C TRP A 135 16.54 13.39 0.64
N VAL A 136 15.24 13.67 0.49
CA VAL A 136 14.18 12.67 0.59
C VAL A 136 14.26 11.73 -0.61
N GLN A 137 14.36 10.44 -0.33
CA GLN A 137 14.40 9.39 -1.34
C GLN A 137 12.96 8.91 -1.67
N THR A 138 12.87 7.98 -2.61
CA THR A 138 11.57 7.33 -2.91
C THR A 138 11.04 6.58 -1.69
N PRO A 139 9.71 6.60 -1.46
CA PRO A 139 9.13 5.93 -0.30
C PRO A 139 9.42 4.43 -0.31
N MET A 140 9.69 3.90 0.86
CA MET A 140 9.87 2.46 1.10
C MET A 140 8.57 1.83 1.58
N THR A 141 7.81 2.55 2.39
CA THR A 141 6.57 2.11 3.01
C THR A 141 5.60 3.28 3.08
N GLY A 142 4.31 3.00 3.12
CA GLY A 142 3.30 4.02 3.27
C GLY A 142 1.89 3.45 3.28
N PHE A 143 0.91 4.30 3.47
CA PHE A 143 -0.50 3.92 3.40
C PHE A 143 -1.40 5.08 3.02
N LEU A 144 -2.59 4.73 2.56
CA LEU A 144 -3.73 5.60 2.35
C LEU A 144 -4.88 5.11 3.24
N PHE A 145 -5.42 5.99 4.09
CA PHE A 145 -6.55 5.67 4.96
C PHE A 145 -7.62 6.76 4.94
N PRO A 146 -8.90 6.39 4.88
CA PRO A 146 -9.42 5.06 4.57
C PRO A 146 -9.14 4.68 3.12
N ALA A 147 -9.17 3.39 2.80
CA ALA A 147 -9.10 2.95 1.42
C ALA A 147 -10.32 3.47 0.65
N PHE A 148 -10.11 3.82 -0.61
CA PHE A 148 -11.16 4.36 -1.46
C PHE A 148 -11.36 3.45 -2.67
N ASN A 149 -12.59 3.05 -2.92
CA ASN A 149 -13.01 2.41 -4.14
C ASN A 149 -13.82 3.40 -5.00
N ASP A 150 -14.16 3.04 -6.21
CA ASP A 150 -14.84 3.89 -7.20
C ASP A 150 -16.13 4.58 -6.71
N ARG A 151 -16.67 4.24 -5.55
CA ARG A 151 -17.98 4.67 -5.09
C ARG A 151 -18.02 5.28 -3.70
N SER A 152 -17.15 4.82 -2.78
CA SER A 152 -17.16 5.27 -1.40
C SER A 152 -15.83 5.05 -0.70
N SER A 153 -15.57 5.83 0.35
CA SER A 153 -14.51 5.54 1.29
C SER A 153 -14.87 4.32 2.14
N ASP A 154 -13.93 3.42 2.30
CA ASP A 154 -14.08 2.24 3.16
C ASP A 154 -13.28 2.42 4.44
N ILE A 155 -13.94 2.90 5.49
CA ILE A 155 -13.33 3.10 6.81
C ILE A 155 -12.87 1.80 7.48
N HIS A 156 -13.30 0.65 6.95
CA HIS A 156 -12.90 -0.67 7.45
C HIS A 156 -11.67 -1.22 6.75
N SER A 157 -11.05 -0.43 5.87
CA SER A 157 -9.83 -0.85 5.20
C SER A 157 -8.81 0.27 5.03
N VAL A 158 -7.55 -0.13 4.95
CA VAL A 158 -6.40 0.74 4.67
C VAL A 158 -5.60 0.17 3.51
N LEU A 159 -5.23 1.03 2.57
CA LEU A 159 -4.36 0.65 1.47
C LEU A 159 -2.91 0.82 1.89
N TYR A 160 -2.20 -0.29 2.07
CA TYR A 160 -0.81 -0.34 2.51
C TYR A 160 0.13 -0.53 1.32
N PHE A 161 1.25 0.16 1.34
CA PHE A 161 2.32 0.07 0.35
C PHE A 161 3.63 -0.40 0.98
N SER A 162 4.29 -1.37 0.34
CA SER A 162 5.70 -1.71 0.57
C SER A 162 6.45 -1.76 -0.75
N LYS A 163 7.58 -1.07 -0.84
CA LYS A 163 8.45 -1.10 -2.03
C LYS A 163 9.07 -2.48 -2.22
N ASN A 164 9.39 -3.16 -1.11
CA ASN A 164 9.88 -4.52 -1.12
C ASN A 164 8.73 -5.49 -0.81
N PRO A 165 8.24 -6.28 -1.79
CA PRO A 165 7.13 -7.21 -1.57
C PRO A 165 7.43 -8.34 -0.57
N GLU A 166 8.70 -8.56 -0.24
CA GLU A 166 9.12 -9.58 0.72
C GLU A 166 9.22 -9.04 2.15
N GLU A 167 9.28 -7.71 2.31
CA GLU A 167 9.44 -7.03 3.60
C GLU A 167 8.21 -6.18 3.89
N LEU A 168 7.27 -6.74 4.60
CA LEU A 168 5.97 -6.12 4.85
C LEU A 168 5.89 -5.33 6.16
N HIS A 169 6.95 -5.28 6.96
CA HIS A 169 7.00 -4.55 8.24
C HIS A 169 5.80 -4.86 9.14
N SER A 170 5.64 -6.13 9.53
CA SER A 170 4.49 -6.63 10.30
C SER A 170 4.24 -5.86 11.59
N GLU A 171 5.29 -5.45 12.31
CA GLU A 171 5.18 -4.67 13.53
C GLU A 171 4.59 -3.29 13.28
N PHE A 172 4.99 -2.64 12.18
CA PHE A 172 4.39 -1.37 11.77
C PHE A 172 2.91 -1.53 11.39
N ILE A 173 2.55 -2.58 10.63
CA ILE A 173 1.16 -2.84 10.24
C ILE A 173 0.30 -3.07 11.47
N ASP A 174 0.74 -3.92 12.39
CA ASP A 174 0.01 -4.23 13.62
C ASP A 174 -0.12 -2.99 14.53
N ALA A 175 1.00 -2.36 14.89
CA ALA A 175 1.01 -1.28 15.86
C ALA A 175 0.46 0.05 15.32
N CYS A 176 0.76 0.41 14.07
CA CYS A 176 0.41 1.73 13.52
C CYS A 176 -0.87 1.72 12.70
N LEU A 177 -1.22 0.58 12.07
CA LEU A 177 -2.44 0.46 11.28
C LEU A 177 -3.51 -0.37 11.99
N GLY A 178 -3.15 -1.26 12.91
CA GLY A 178 -4.09 -2.14 13.59
C GLY A 178 -4.75 -3.16 12.65
N ALA A 179 -4.08 -3.51 11.59
CA ALA A 179 -4.58 -4.42 10.56
C ALA A 179 -3.78 -5.73 10.55
N PRO A 180 -4.35 -6.84 10.06
CA PRO A 180 -3.62 -8.09 9.91
C PRO A 180 -2.54 -7.96 8.83
N THR A 181 -1.36 -8.51 9.11
CA THR A 181 -0.27 -8.53 8.11
C THR A 181 -0.64 -9.47 6.97
N PRO A 182 -0.60 -9.02 5.71
CA PRO A 182 -0.89 -9.87 4.56
C PRO A 182 0.22 -10.90 4.34
N ILE A 183 -0.11 -11.98 3.65
CA ILE A 183 0.90 -12.96 3.23
C ILE A 183 1.74 -12.35 2.11
N SER A 184 3.07 -12.40 2.23
CA SER A 184 3.97 -11.85 1.22
C SER A 184 3.82 -12.56 -0.12
N PHE A 185 4.06 -11.86 -1.21
CA PHE A 185 4.00 -12.44 -2.57
C PHE A 185 4.93 -13.66 -2.71
N LYS A 186 6.09 -13.63 -2.08
CA LYS A 186 7.03 -14.75 -2.08
C LYS A 186 6.44 -15.98 -1.37
N SER A 187 5.88 -15.79 -0.18
CA SER A 187 5.25 -16.88 0.59
C SER A 187 4.04 -17.45 -0.15
N GLN A 188 3.24 -16.61 -0.81
CA GLN A 188 2.14 -17.09 -1.66
C GLN A 188 2.65 -17.95 -2.82
N LYS A 189 3.72 -17.49 -3.49
CA LYS A 189 4.35 -18.22 -4.58
C LYS A 189 4.95 -19.55 -4.11
N GLU A 190 5.65 -19.55 -2.98
CA GLU A 190 6.24 -20.76 -2.38
C GLU A 190 5.16 -21.77 -2.00
N ALA A 191 4.08 -21.31 -1.34
CA ALA A 191 2.94 -22.16 -0.98
C ALA A 191 2.26 -22.75 -2.22
N PHE A 192 2.08 -21.97 -3.29
CA PHE A 192 1.54 -22.46 -4.55
C PHE A 192 2.46 -23.51 -5.19
N GLN A 193 3.78 -23.26 -5.21
CA GLN A 193 4.75 -24.22 -5.75
C GLN A 193 4.79 -25.51 -4.93
N GLU A 194 4.67 -25.43 -3.60
CA GLU A 194 4.60 -26.60 -2.73
C GLU A 194 3.35 -27.45 -3.03
N ILE A 195 2.19 -26.81 -3.13
CA ILE A 195 0.93 -27.48 -3.50
C ILE A 195 1.06 -28.16 -4.87
N LEU A 196 1.63 -27.48 -5.86
CA LEU A 196 1.88 -28.05 -7.18
C LEU A 196 2.80 -29.29 -7.10
N THR A 197 3.91 -29.17 -6.35
CA THR A 197 4.90 -30.25 -6.23
C THR A 197 4.29 -31.46 -5.51
N ASP A 198 3.54 -31.24 -4.44
CA ASP A 198 2.89 -32.30 -3.67
C ASP A 198 1.79 -33.03 -4.47
N THR A 199 1.07 -32.28 -5.32
CA THR A 199 -0.04 -32.84 -6.09
C THR A 199 0.42 -33.48 -7.39
N LEU A 200 1.41 -32.88 -8.08
CA LEU A 200 1.89 -33.36 -9.37
C LEU A 200 2.90 -34.53 -9.25
N GLY A 201 3.67 -34.57 -8.16
CA GLY A 201 4.67 -35.61 -7.92
C GLY A 201 5.51 -35.93 -9.16
N GLU A 202 5.55 -37.21 -9.56
CA GLU A 202 6.26 -37.67 -10.77
C GLU A 202 5.47 -37.41 -12.08
N GLU A 203 4.23 -36.96 -12.01
CA GLU A 203 3.36 -36.69 -13.17
C GLU A 203 3.52 -35.26 -13.74
N CYS A 204 4.48 -34.49 -13.23
CA CYS A 204 4.78 -33.17 -13.75
C CYS A 204 5.35 -33.23 -15.17
N ASN A 205 4.46 -33.37 -16.17
CA ASN A 205 4.82 -33.30 -17.58
C ASN A 205 4.46 -31.94 -18.19
N TYR A 206 5.04 -31.63 -19.35
CA TYR A 206 4.84 -30.33 -20.02
C TYR A 206 3.36 -30.05 -20.36
N GLU A 207 2.60 -31.07 -20.70
CA GLU A 207 1.18 -30.97 -21.06
C GLU A 207 0.34 -30.54 -19.87
N THR A 208 0.55 -31.15 -18.71
CA THR A 208 -0.12 -30.78 -17.44
C THR A 208 0.19 -29.35 -17.01
N VAL A 209 1.47 -28.95 -17.07
CA VAL A 209 1.88 -27.56 -16.74
C VAL A 209 1.24 -26.55 -17.68
N ARG A 210 1.16 -26.89 -18.97
CA ARG A 210 0.49 -26.03 -19.96
C ARG A 210 -1.00 -25.88 -19.66
N GLN A 211 -1.68 -26.97 -19.33
CA GLN A 211 -3.10 -26.95 -19.02
C GLN A 211 -3.41 -26.14 -17.76
N ILE A 212 -2.57 -26.27 -16.74
CA ILE A 212 -2.66 -25.44 -15.51
C ILE A 212 -2.50 -23.96 -15.85
N HIS A 213 -1.53 -23.65 -16.69
CA HIS A 213 -1.29 -22.26 -17.11
C HIS A 213 -2.48 -21.69 -17.92
N GLU A 214 -3.04 -22.48 -18.82
CA GLU A 214 -4.21 -22.09 -19.61
C GLU A 214 -5.43 -21.83 -18.70
N ASN A 215 -5.72 -22.75 -17.76
CA ASN A 215 -6.83 -22.62 -16.82
C ASN A 215 -6.64 -21.43 -15.86
N LEU A 216 -5.41 -21.17 -15.39
CA LEU A 216 -5.11 -19.98 -14.58
C LEU A 216 -5.26 -18.68 -15.36
N THR A 217 -4.88 -18.68 -16.63
CA THR A 217 -5.02 -17.51 -17.50
C THR A 217 -6.50 -17.20 -17.76
N GLU A 218 -7.30 -18.23 -17.98
CA GLU A 218 -8.75 -18.10 -18.18
C GLU A 218 -9.44 -17.54 -16.92
N LEU A 219 -9.11 -18.07 -15.74
CA LEU A 219 -9.58 -17.54 -14.46
C LEU A 219 -9.14 -16.08 -14.22
N ALA A 220 -7.92 -15.75 -14.58
CA ALA A 220 -7.40 -14.38 -14.43
C ALA A 220 -8.09 -13.42 -15.41
N GLU A 221 -8.47 -13.87 -16.61
CA GLU A 221 -9.22 -13.07 -17.57
C GLU A 221 -10.68 -12.87 -17.13
N GLU A 222 -11.32 -13.88 -16.56
CA GLU A 222 -12.67 -13.79 -16.00
C GLU A 222 -12.77 -12.78 -14.84
N HIS A 223 -11.71 -12.69 -14.02
CA HIS A 223 -11.63 -11.78 -12.86
C HIS A 223 -10.92 -10.45 -13.17
N LYS A 224 -10.62 -10.18 -14.44
CA LYS A 224 -9.86 -8.98 -14.84
C LYS A 224 -10.62 -7.68 -14.58
N GLU A 225 -11.94 -7.73 -14.55
CA GLU A 225 -12.81 -6.60 -14.25
C GLU A 225 -13.08 -6.45 -12.74
N ASP A 226 -12.68 -7.43 -11.93
CA ASP A 226 -12.81 -7.36 -10.50
C ASP A 226 -11.68 -6.49 -9.92
N GLU A 227 -12.01 -5.54 -9.08
CA GLU A 227 -11.04 -4.63 -8.44
C GLU A 227 -10.21 -5.32 -7.35
N VAL A 228 -10.54 -6.58 -7.05
CA VAL A 228 -9.89 -7.39 -6.02
C VAL A 228 -8.94 -8.40 -6.68
N PRO A 229 -7.71 -8.60 -6.16
CA PRO A 229 -6.81 -9.62 -6.68
C PRO A 229 -7.45 -11.01 -6.64
N LEU A 230 -7.27 -11.79 -7.71
CA LEU A 230 -7.69 -13.20 -7.72
C LEU A 230 -6.98 -13.95 -6.58
N THR A 231 -7.75 -14.41 -5.61
CA THR A 231 -7.28 -15.26 -4.51
C THR A 231 -7.81 -16.66 -4.68
N LEU A 232 -6.93 -17.65 -4.66
CA LEU A 232 -7.30 -19.04 -4.72
C LEU A 232 -7.11 -19.69 -3.36
N THR A 233 -8.16 -20.27 -2.83
CA THR A 233 -8.08 -21.09 -1.62
C THR A 233 -7.47 -22.45 -1.94
N LYS A 234 -6.97 -23.14 -0.92
CA LYS A 234 -6.39 -24.49 -1.08
C LYS A 234 -7.32 -25.49 -1.78
N PRO A 235 -8.64 -25.55 -1.49
CA PRO A 235 -9.58 -26.36 -2.25
C PRO A 235 -9.71 -25.97 -3.72
N GLU A 236 -9.77 -24.67 -4.03
CA GLU A 236 -9.90 -24.17 -5.40
C GLU A 236 -8.66 -24.47 -6.24
N VAL A 237 -7.47 -24.39 -5.64
CA VAL A 237 -6.23 -24.83 -6.31
C VAL A 237 -6.31 -26.33 -6.62
N LYS A 238 -6.82 -27.13 -5.69
CA LYS A 238 -6.99 -28.57 -5.90
C LYS A 238 -7.98 -28.87 -7.02
N ASP A 239 -9.13 -28.21 -7.05
CA ASP A 239 -10.13 -28.35 -8.11
C ASP A 239 -9.56 -27.94 -9.50
N LEU A 240 -8.72 -26.90 -9.52
CA LEU A 240 -8.03 -26.45 -10.73
C LEU A 240 -7.04 -27.51 -11.24
N LEU A 241 -6.32 -28.18 -10.34
CA LEU A 241 -5.40 -29.25 -10.68
C LEU A 241 -6.13 -30.48 -11.19
N GLU A 242 -7.23 -30.89 -10.55
CA GLU A 242 -8.09 -32.00 -11.01
C GLU A 242 -8.67 -31.70 -12.41
N LYS A 243 -9.12 -30.48 -12.69
CA LYS A 243 -9.56 -30.04 -14.03
C LYS A 243 -8.44 -30.07 -15.07
N SER A 244 -7.20 -29.94 -14.63
CA SER A 244 -6.01 -29.99 -15.50
C SER A 244 -5.51 -31.42 -15.73
N GLY A 245 -6.27 -32.43 -15.30
CA GLY A 245 -5.97 -33.85 -15.53
C GLY A 245 -4.99 -34.46 -14.54
N VAL A 246 -4.85 -33.85 -13.35
CA VAL A 246 -4.09 -34.39 -12.22
C VAL A 246 -5.07 -35.18 -11.34
N GLU A 247 -4.85 -36.50 -11.17
CA GLU A 247 -5.65 -37.36 -10.29
C GLU A 247 -5.24 -37.28 -8.82
#